data_31162fd68a41ec468c15f9f4a52a697b
#
_entry.id   31162fd68a41ec468c15f9f4a52a697b
#
_cell.length_a   1.000
_cell.length_b   1.000
_cell.length_c   1.000
_cell.angle_alpha   90.00
_cell.angle_beta   90.00
_cell.angle_gamma   90.00
#
_symmetry.space_group_name_H-M   'P 1'
#
loop_
_entity.id
_entity.type
_entity.pdbx_description
1 polymer ?
#
loop_
_entity_poly.entity_id
_entity_poly.type
_entity_poly.pdbx_seq_one_letter_code
_entity_poly.pdbx_strand_id
1 'polypeptide(L)'
;MRSRFIAALIAVATAVAAPALAAPSDLVLPPKKLPHVQRGDTTHNLDFLFGALKVAPDDVTAKAIEERIWALWASTNSDTTTLLMSRARTAMEQHDFDLANKLLDAVTKTKPNYVEAWNERATIYYMKKDYGRAVASIREVLRREPRHFGALSGLGLIMQDIGDDKQALEVYRRALAVYPRLQRIPEIVKELQDKVEGRDI
;
A
#
# COMPACT_ATOMS: atom_id res chain seq x y z
N MET A 1 52.72 -4.94 51.14
CA MET A 1 51.47 -4.17 50.81
C MET A 1 51.53 -3.78 49.34
N ARG A 2 50.84 -4.50 48.45
CA ARG A 2 50.78 -4.21 47.00
C ARG A 2 49.30 -3.91 46.65
N SER A 3 48.97 -2.62 46.45
CA SER A 3 47.67 -2.15 46.01
C SER A 3 47.53 -2.41 44.50
N ARG A 4 46.54 -3.20 44.10
CA ARG A 4 46.17 -3.42 42.70
C ARG A 4 45.02 -2.46 42.37
N PHE A 5 45.27 -1.43 41.56
CA PHE A 5 44.26 -0.63 40.91
C PHE A 5 43.66 -1.39 39.73
N ILE A 6 42.37 -1.74 39.82
CA ILE A 6 41.60 -2.28 38.71
C ILE A 6 40.97 -1.09 38.01
N ALA A 7 41.46 -0.78 36.80
CA ALA A 7 40.83 0.19 35.94
C ALA A 7 39.60 -0.46 35.24
N ALA A 8 38.38 -0.01 35.58
CA ALA A 8 37.18 -0.42 34.92
C ALA A 8 37.04 0.34 33.58
N LEU A 9 37.16 -0.39 32.48
CA LEU A 9 36.90 0.15 31.14
C LEU A 9 35.38 0.18 30.92
N ILE A 10 34.76 1.37 30.95
CA ILE A 10 33.36 1.57 30.59
C ILE A 10 33.30 1.66 29.07
N ALA A 11 32.88 0.58 28.43
CA ALA A 11 32.53 0.59 27.00
C ALA A 11 31.19 1.29 26.81
N VAL A 12 31.21 2.52 26.30
CA VAL A 12 30.01 3.22 25.83
C VAL A 12 29.61 2.60 24.50
N ALA A 13 28.62 1.71 24.53
CA ALA A 13 27.98 1.19 23.32
C ALA A 13 27.05 2.29 22.78
N THR A 14 27.49 3.00 21.75
CA THR A 14 26.61 3.86 20.95
C THR A 14 25.69 2.96 20.14
N ALA A 15 24.46 2.80 20.62
CA ALA A 15 23.40 2.18 19.83
C ALA A 15 23.08 3.09 18.65
N VAL A 16 23.57 2.73 17.47
CA VAL A 16 23.08 3.30 16.21
C VAL A 16 21.63 2.82 16.07
N ALA A 17 20.68 3.72 16.30
CA ALA A 17 19.29 3.44 16.04
C ALA A 17 19.13 3.16 14.54
N ALA A 18 18.83 1.92 14.20
CA ALA A 18 18.43 1.58 12.84
C ALA A 18 17.15 2.39 12.48
N PRO A 19 17.06 2.92 11.25
CA PRO A 19 15.86 3.63 10.85
C PRO A 19 14.65 2.71 11.06
N ALA A 20 13.63 3.23 11.76
CA ALA A 20 12.40 2.50 11.97
C ALA A 20 11.80 2.18 10.59
N LEU A 21 11.83 0.90 10.22
CA LEU A 21 11.16 0.41 9.02
C LEU A 21 9.68 0.72 9.16
N ALA A 22 9.13 1.39 8.13
CA ALA A 22 7.69 1.66 8.05
C ALA A 22 6.92 0.37 8.38
N ALA A 23 6.02 0.46 9.33
CA ALA A 23 5.25 -0.71 9.75
C ALA A 23 4.31 -1.16 8.62
N PRO A 24 3.97 -2.46 8.50
CA PRO A 24 2.96 -2.95 7.56
C PRO A 24 1.61 -2.22 7.67
N SER A 25 1.36 -1.54 8.79
CA SER A 25 0.20 -0.68 9.03
C SER A 25 0.10 0.54 8.11
N ASP A 26 1.18 0.92 7.41
CA ASP A 26 1.21 2.08 6.52
C ASP A 26 0.74 1.74 5.09
N LEU A 27 0.56 0.45 4.79
CA LEU A 27 -0.05 0.02 3.56
C LEU A 27 -1.56 0.29 3.57
N VAL A 28 -2.04 0.98 2.53
CA VAL A 28 -3.47 1.14 2.28
C VAL A 28 -3.99 -0.15 1.65
N LEU A 29 -4.49 -1.02 2.50
CA LEU A 29 -5.03 -2.33 2.12
C LEU A 29 -6.56 -2.29 1.96
N PRO A 30 -7.13 -3.17 1.12
CA PRO A 30 -8.57 -3.31 1.02
C PRO A 30 -9.18 -3.72 2.37
N PRO A 31 -10.39 -3.23 2.72
CA PRO A 31 -11.11 -3.64 3.91
C PRO A 31 -11.34 -5.15 3.95
N LYS A 32 -11.27 -5.77 5.15
CA LYS A 32 -11.49 -7.22 5.32
C LYS A 32 -12.89 -7.67 4.89
N LYS A 33 -13.89 -6.79 5.03
CA LYS A 33 -15.25 -7.01 4.56
C LYS A 33 -15.61 -5.92 3.57
N LEU A 34 -15.94 -6.30 2.36
CA LEU A 34 -16.36 -5.39 1.31
C LEU A 34 -17.89 -5.46 1.13
N PRO A 35 -18.56 -4.33 0.82
CA PRO A 35 -19.99 -4.34 0.48
C PRO A 35 -20.25 -5.17 -0.77
N HIS A 36 -21.47 -5.75 -0.87
CA HIS A 36 -21.87 -6.44 -2.08
C HIS A 36 -22.05 -5.47 -3.24
N VAL A 37 -21.43 -5.81 -4.37
CA VAL A 37 -21.56 -5.07 -5.62
C VAL A 37 -22.54 -5.81 -6.52
N GLN A 38 -23.56 -5.12 -7.02
CA GLN A 38 -24.45 -5.67 -8.05
C GLN A 38 -23.68 -5.79 -9.37
N ARG A 39 -23.90 -6.89 -10.10
CA ARG A 39 -23.34 -7.08 -11.45
C ARG A 39 -23.90 -6.01 -12.37
N GLY A 40 -23.04 -5.14 -12.90
CA GLY A 40 -23.44 -4.04 -13.76
C GLY A 40 -22.26 -3.22 -14.25
N ASP A 41 -22.53 -2.06 -14.81
CA ASP A 41 -21.52 -1.14 -15.34
C ASP A 41 -20.59 -0.61 -14.24
N THR A 42 -19.44 -1.27 -14.07
CA THR A 42 -18.46 -0.95 -13.05
C THR A 42 -17.70 0.35 -13.35
N THR A 43 -17.49 0.67 -14.62
CA THR A 43 -16.71 1.84 -15.04
C THR A 43 -17.44 3.14 -14.69
N HIS A 44 -18.73 3.20 -14.99
CA HIS A 44 -19.54 4.36 -14.66
C HIS A 44 -19.67 4.57 -13.15
N ASN A 45 -19.85 3.48 -12.40
CA ASN A 45 -19.88 3.53 -10.93
C ASN A 45 -18.56 3.99 -10.33
N LEU A 46 -17.41 3.58 -10.88
CA LEU A 46 -16.10 4.02 -10.41
C LEU A 46 -15.88 5.52 -10.64
N ASP A 47 -16.22 6.05 -11.82
CA ASP A 47 -16.04 7.47 -12.12
C ASP A 47 -16.91 8.34 -11.19
N PHE A 48 -18.15 7.94 -10.97
CA PHE A 48 -19.03 8.58 -9.99
C PHE A 48 -18.45 8.53 -8.58
N LEU A 49 -17.98 7.36 -8.14
CA LEU A 49 -17.43 7.18 -6.79
C LEU A 49 -16.13 7.97 -6.58
N PHE A 50 -15.25 8.05 -7.58
CA PHE A 50 -14.08 8.91 -7.50
C PHE A 50 -14.43 10.39 -7.46
N GLY A 51 -15.44 10.82 -8.22
CA GLY A 51 -15.98 12.18 -8.12
C GLY A 51 -16.49 12.49 -6.72
N ALA A 52 -17.27 11.59 -6.12
CA ALA A 52 -17.79 11.72 -4.77
C ALA A 52 -16.68 11.66 -3.71
N LEU A 53 -15.68 10.76 -3.88
CA LEU A 53 -14.56 10.62 -2.96
C LEU A 53 -13.73 11.90 -2.86
N LYS A 54 -13.55 12.58 -4.00
CA LYS A 54 -12.77 13.82 -4.07
C LYS A 54 -13.40 14.98 -3.28
N VAL A 55 -14.73 14.99 -3.16
CA VAL A 55 -15.49 16.06 -2.49
C VAL A 55 -16.18 15.59 -1.20
N ALA A 56 -15.81 14.44 -0.67
CA ALA A 56 -16.38 13.89 0.54
C ALA A 56 -16.25 14.89 1.71
N PRO A 57 -17.37 15.21 2.42
CA PRO A 57 -17.37 16.26 3.43
C PRO A 57 -16.60 15.88 4.69
N ASP A 58 -16.55 14.59 5.02
CA ASP A 58 -15.92 14.05 6.22
C ASP A 58 -15.31 12.67 5.97
N ASP A 59 -14.55 12.18 6.95
CA ASP A 59 -13.81 10.93 6.85
C ASP A 59 -14.74 9.70 6.84
N VAL A 60 -15.89 9.76 7.51
CA VAL A 60 -16.87 8.68 7.55
C VAL A 60 -17.46 8.46 6.16
N THR A 61 -17.89 9.55 5.53
CA THR A 61 -18.42 9.52 4.16
C THR A 61 -17.34 9.06 3.17
N ALA A 62 -16.13 9.62 3.28
CA ALA A 62 -14.99 9.21 2.45
C ALA A 62 -14.69 7.72 2.58
N LYS A 63 -14.69 7.19 3.80
CA LYS A 63 -14.44 5.77 4.09
C LYS A 63 -15.52 4.87 3.49
N ALA A 64 -16.79 5.25 3.60
CA ALA A 64 -17.90 4.49 2.99
C ALA A 64 -17.78 4.44 1.45
N ILE A 65 -17.35 5.53 0.82
CA ILE A 65 -17.10 5.57 -0.63
C ILE A 65 -15.88 4.72 -1.00
N GLU A 66 -14.78 4.83 -0.24
CA GLU A 66 -13.58 4.01 -0.39
C GLU A 66 -13.92 2.52 -0.41
N GLU A 67 -14.70 2.04 0.57
CA GLU A 67 -15.11 0.64 0.67
C GLU A 67 -15.89 0.17 -0.56
N ARG A 68 -16.73 1.04 -1.14
CA ARG A 68 -17.44 0.73 -2.38
C ARG A 68 -16.49 0.64 -3.57
N ILE A 69 -15.49 1.51 -3.66
CA ILE A 69 -14.45 1.45 -4.70
C ILE A 69 -13.67 0.14 -4.59
N TRP A 70 -13.22 -0.22 -3.39
CA TRP A 70 -12.56 -1.50 -3.14
C TRP A 70 -13.43 -2.69 -3.55
N ALA A 71 -14.73 -2.65 -3.22
CA ALA A 71 -15.66 -3.71 -3.60
C ALA A 71 -15.79 -3.86 -5.12
N LEU A 72 -15.80 -2.74 -5.86
CA LEU A 72 -15.82 -2.77 -7.33
C LEU A 72 -14.52 -3.35 -7.90
N TRP A 73 -13.36 -2.94 -7.41
CA TRP A 73 -12.08 -3.50 -7.83
C TRP A 73 -11.94 -4.99 -7.52
N ALA A 74 -12.44 -5.41 -6.36
CA ALA A 74 -12.44 -6.82 -5.97
C ALA A 74 -13.50 -7.66 -6.70
N SER A 75 -14.45 -7.04 -7.38
CA SER A 75 -15.51 -7.76 -8.08
C SER A 75 -14.97 -8.51 -9.31
N THR A 76 -15.46 -9.72 -9.48
CA THR A 76 -15.16 -10.55 -10.66
C THR A 76 -16.36 -11.42 -11.00
N ASN A 77 -16.54 -11.73 -12.26
CA ASN A 77 -17.58 -12.64 -12.75
C ASN A 77 -17.13 -14.12 -12.82
N SER A 78 -16.01 -14.45 -12.15
CA SER A 78 -15.40 -15.78 -12.18
C SER A 78 -15.27 -16.34 -10.76
N ASP A 79 -16.02 -17.39 -10.48
CA ASP A 79 -15.98 -18.09 -9.19
C ASP A 79 -14.58 -18.68 -8.92
N THR A 80 -13.88 -19.15 -9.97
CA THR A 80 -12.50 -19.61 -9.88
C THR A 80 -11.58 -18.48 -9.44
N THR A 81 -11.71 -17.29 -10.04
CA THR A 81 -10.90 -16.12 -9.63
C THR A 81 -11.20 -15.75 -8.19
N THR A 82 -12.47 -15.69 -7.80
CA THR A 82 -12.89 -15.42 -6.41
C THR A 82 -12.27 -16.40 -5.44
N LEU A 83 -12.29 -17.68 -5.75
CA LEU A 83 -11.71 -18.73 -4.90
C LEU A 83 -10.18 -18.60 -4.79
N LEU A 84 -9.48 -18.38 -5.92
CA LEU A 84 -8.03 -18.21 -5.92
C LEU A 84 -7.61 -16.96 -5.13
N MET A 85 -8.31 -15.84 -5.28
CA MET A 85 -8.05 -14.62 -4.52
C MET A 85 -8.29 -14.82 -3.02
N SER A 86 -9.39 -15.47 -2.64
CA SER A 86 -9.67 -15.79 -1.23
C SER A 86 -8.56 -16.65 -0.62
N ARG A 87 -8.13 -17.70 -1.32
CA ARG A 87 -7.02 -18.56 -0.85
C ARG A 87 -5.69 -17.83 -0.79
N ALA A 88 -5.43 -16.93 -1.74
CA ALA A 88 -4.22 -16.11 -1.73
C ALA A 88 -4.18 -15.21 -0.48
N ARG A 89 -5.30 -14.56 -0.12
CA ARG A 89 -5.41 -13.75 1.10
C ARG A 89 -5.19 -14.58 2.37
N THR A 90 -5.82 -15.76 2.45
CA THR A 90 -5.58 -16.67 3.58
C THR A 90 -4.11 -17.06 3.70
N ALA A 91 -3.45 -17.37 2.57
CA ALA A 91 -2.02 -17.66 2.56
C ALA A 91 -1.18 -16.45 3.00
N MET A 92 -1.54 -15.23 2.58
CA MET A 92 -0.89 -13.99 3.04
C MET A 92 -1.05 -13.78 4.55
N GLU A 93 -2.24 -14.02 5.11
CA GLU A 93 -2.50 -13.93 6.55
C GLU A 93 -1.67 -14.95 7.35
N GLN A 94 -1.40 -16.11 6.76
CA GLN A 94 -0.55 -17.16 7.32
C GLN A 94 0.95 -16.96 7.03
N HIS A 95 1.33 -15.86 6.38
CA HIS A 95 2.69 -15.57 5.91
C HIS A 95 3.27 -16.60 4.91
N ASP A 96 2.41 -17.44 4.30
CA ASP A 96 2.81 -18.31 3.19
C ASP A 96 2.80 -17.53 1.87
N PHE A 97 3.80 -16.64 1.74
CA PHE A 97 3.93 -15.77 0.58
C PHE A 97 4.21 -16.53 -0.72
N ASP A 98 4.79 -17.72 -0.64
CA ASP A 98 5.09 -18.51 -1.83
C ASP A 98 3.82 -19.15 -2.40
N LEU A 99 2.94 -19.67 -1.55
CA LEU A 99 1.62 -20.14 -1.96
C LEU A 99 0.77 -18.98 -2.48
N ALA A 100 0.73 -17.86 -1.76
CA ALA A 100 0.00 -16.67 -2.17
C ALA A 100 0.43 -16.21 -3.57
N ASN A 101 1.73 -16.08 -3.83
CA ASN A 101 2.25 -15.72 -5.15
C ASN A 101 1.85 -16.71 -6.24
N LYS A 102 1.91 -18.04 -6.00
CA LYS A 102 1.48 -19.05 -6.98
C LYS A 102 0.01 -18.89 -7.36
N LEU A 103 -0.84 -18.63 -6.37
CA LEU A 103 -2.28 -18.42 -6.59
C LEU A 103 -2.54 -17.14 -7.39
N LEU A 104 -1.88 -16.03 -7.04
CA LEU A 104 -1.99 -14.75 -7.74
C LEU A 104 -1.39 -14.82 -9.15
N ASP A 105 -0.32 -15.57 -9.37
CA ASP A 105 0.22 -15.86 -10.71
C ASP A 105 -0.80 -16.56 -11.60
N ALA A 106 -1.55 -17.53 -11.06
CA ALA A 106 -2.61 -18.19 -11.80
C ALA A 106 -3.71 -17.18 -12.18
N VAL A 107 -4.09 -16.28 -11.26
CA VAL A 107 -5.07 -15.23 -11.54
C VAL A 107 -4.56 -14.24 -12.59
N THR A 108 -3.35 -13.71 -12.45
CA THR A 108 -2.80 -12.70 -13.40
C THR A 108 -2.58 -13.27 -14.80
N LYS A 109 -2.32 -14.59 -14.92
CA LYS A 109 -2.22 -15.28 -16.23
C LYS A 109 -3.58 -15.45 -16.89
N THR A 110 -4.61 -15.81 -16.13
CA THR A 110 -5.96 -16.10 -16.68
C THR A 110 -6.84 -14.87 -16.79
N LYS A 111 -6.63 -13.88 -15.94
CA LYS A 111 -7.36 -12.59 -15.87
C LYS A 111 -6.37 -11.43 -15.76
N PRO A 112 -5.58 -11.14 -16.80
CA PRO A 112 -4.52 -10.11 -16.75
C PRO A 112 -5.03 -8.71 -16.45
N ASN A 113 -6.31 -8.44 -16.71
CA ASN A 113 -6.95 -7.14 -16.42
C ASN A 113 -7.56 -7.04 -15.02
N TYR A 114 -7.48 -8.10 -14.21
CA TYR A 114 -7.98 -8.06 -12.85
C TYR A 114 -6.95 -7.38 -11.94
N VAL A 115 -7.22 -6.12 -11.61
CA VAL A 115 -6.28 -5.18 -10.98
C VAL A 115 -5.83 -5.65 -9.60
N GLU A 116 -6.77 -6.18 -8.81
CA GLU A 116 -6.49 -6.59 -7.43
C GLU A 116 -5.47 -7.73 -7.31
N ALA A 117 -5.38 -8.62 -8.28
CA ALA A 117 -4.36 -9.65 -8.24
C ALA A 117 -2.93 -9.08 -8.36
N TRP A 118 -2.75 -8.03 -9.16
CA TRP A 118 -1.49 -7.31 -9.28
C TRP A 118 -1.19 -6.50 -8.01
N ASN A 119 -2.22 -5.89 -7.41
CA ASN A 119 -2.11 -5.13 -6.17
C ASN A 119 -1.69 -6.03 -4.99
N GLU A 120 -2.32 -7.18 -4.82
CA GLU A 120 -1.95 -8.15 -3.77
C GLU A 120 -0.54 -8.73 -3.99
N ARG A 121 -0.13 -8.97 -5.24
CA ARG A 121 1.26 -9.36 -5.55
C ARG A 121 2.27 -8.28 -5.14
N ALA A 122 1.95 -7.01 -5.41
CA ALA A 122 2.79 -5.90 -4.98
C ALA A 122 2.97 -5.89 -3.46
N THR A 123 1.89 -6.10 -2.72
CA THR A 123 1.90 -6.20 -1.25
C THR A 123 2.81 -7.33 -0.76
N ILE A 124 2.71 -8.54 -1.36
CA ILE A 124 3.57 -9.67 -1.00
C ILE A 124 5.04 -9.34 -1.24
N TYR A 125 5.39 -8.79 -2.40
CA TYR A 125 6.76 -8.44 -2.71
C TYR A 125 7.29 -7.33 -1.80
N TYR A 126 6.46 -6.35 -1.45
CA TYR A 126 6.80 -5.35 -0.45
C TYR A 126 7.12 -5.99 0.91
N MET A 127 6.26 -6.89 1.41
CA MET A 127 6.48 -7.60 2.68
C MET A 127 7.76 -8.46 2.67
N LYS A 128 8.14 -8.98 1.49
CA LYS A 128 9.41 -9.69 1.28
C LYS A 128 10.60 -8.73 1.05
N LYS A 129 10.41 -7.43 1.07
CA LYS A 129 11.39 -6.39 0.74
C LYS A 129 11.97 -6.52 -0.68
N ASP A 130 11.24 -7.17 -1.56
CA ASP A 130 11.57 -7.25 -2.98
C ASP A 130 10.92 -6.07 -3.71
N TYR A 131 11.49 -4.89 -3.48
CA TYR A 131 10.96 -3.64 -4.00
C TYR A 131 10.92 -3.61 -5.53
N GLY A 132 11.87 -4.26 -6.20
CA GLY A 132 11.88 -4.35 -7.65
C GLY A 132 10.63 -5.03 -8.22
N ARG A 133 10.26 -6.21 -7.70
CA ARG A 133 9.05 -6.92 -8.11
C ARG A 133 7.78 -6.25 -7.59
N ALA A 134 7.82 -5.62 -6.43
CA ALA A 134 6.70 -4.82 -5.92
C ALA A 134 6.37 -3.67 -6.88
N VAL A 135 7.36 -2.85 -7.25
CA VAL A 135 7.19 -1.74 -8.22
C VAL A 135 6.71 -2.24 -9.59
N ALA A 136 7.26 -3.36 -10.08
CA ALA A 136 6.79 -3.96 -11.33
C ALA A 136 5.30 -4.34 -11.27
N SER A 137 4.83 -4.89 -10.15
CA SER A 137 3.41 -5.24 -9.94
C SER A 137 2.54 -3.98 -9.82
N ILE A 138 2.98 -2.95 -9.07
CA ILE A 138 2.30 -1.66 -8.97
C ILE A 138 2.16 -0.99 -10.34
N ARG A 139 3.18 -1.07 -11.20
CA ARG A 139 3.11 -0.54 -12.57
C ARG A 139 1.97 -1.19 -13.35
N GLU A 140 1.76 -2.50 -13.20
CA GLU A 140 0.64 -3.19 -13.84
C GLU A 140 -0.72 -2.75 -13.28
N VAL A 141 -0.81 -2.44 -11.98
CA VAL A 141 -1.99 -1.83 -11.38
C VAL A 141 -2.27 -0.47 -11.98
N LEU A 142 -1.30 0.45 -11.92
CA LEU A 142 -1.47 1.85 -12.32
C LEU A 142 -1.64 2.04 -13.84
N ARG A 143 -1.19 1.08 -14.65
CA ARG A 143 -1.45 1.06 -16.10
C ARG A 143 -2.92 0.79 -16.41
N ARG A 144 -3.62 0.01 -15.57
CA ARG A 144 -5.04 -0.37 -15.73
C ARG A 144 -5.98 0.59 -15.02
N GLU A 145 -5.62 1.00 -13.81
CA GLU A 145 -6.34 1.98 -13.00
C GLU A 145 -5.35 3.00 -12.43
N PRO A 146 -5.14 4.11 -13.13
CA PRO A 146 -4.21 5.17 -12.69
C PRO A 146 -4.61 5.84 -11.36
N ARG A 147 -5.88 5.70 -10.96
CA ARG A 147 -6.44 6.26 -9.72
C ARG A 147 -6.40 5.27 -8.56
N HIS A 148 -5.70 4.16 -8.69
CA HIS A 148 -5.65 3.15 -7.64
C HIS A 148 -4.86 3.66 -6.43
N PHE A 149 -5.55 4.33 -5.50
CA PHE A 149 -4.92 5.03 -4.36
C PHE A 149 -4.13 4.08 -3.45
N GLY A 150 -4.53 2.82 -3.29
CA GLY A 150 -3.74 1.81 -2.56
C GLY A 150 -2.40 1.53 -3.22
N ALA A 151 -2.37 1.37 -4.54
CA ALA A 151 -1.13 1.16 -5.29
C ALA A 151 -0.23 2.41 -5.30
N LEU A 152 -0.82 3.62 -5.41
CA LEU A 152 -0.09 4.88 -5.28
C LEU A 152 0.55 4.98 -3.88
N SER A 153 -0.22 4.70 -2.82
CA SER A 153 0.31 4.73 -1.45
C SER A 153 1.43 3.70 -1.24
N GLY A 154 1.25 2.48 -1.74
CA GLY A 154 2.29 1.44 -1.69
C GLY A 154 3.55 1.82 -2.45
N LEU A 155 3.43 2.52 -3.59
CA LEU A 155 4.59 3.03 -4.33
C LEU A 155 5.32 4.12 -3.53
N GLY A 156 4.57 5.06 -2.94
CA GLY A 156 5.13 6.10 -2.08
C GLY A 156 5.91 5.50 -0.90
N LEU A 157 5.35 4.47 -0.27
CA LEU A 157 5.99 3.76 0.84
C LEU A 157 7.30 3.07 0.40
N ILE A 158 7.31 2.42 -0.76
CA ILE A 158 8.53 1.83 -1.32
C ILE A 158 9.59 2.90 -1.58
N MET A 159 9.21 4.07 -2.13
CA MET A 159 10.14 5.18 -2.37
C MET A 159 10.76 5.69 -1.06
N GLN A 160 9.97 5.81 0.02
CA GLN A 160 10.49 6.16 1.35
C GLN A 160 11.46 5.10 1.89
N ASP A 161 11.12 3.80 1.77
CA ASP A 161 11.95 2.72 2.27
C ASP A 161 13.32 2.66 1.58
N ILE A 162 13.41 3.05 0.31
CA ILE A 162 14.68 3.14 -0.43
C ILE A 162 15.35 4.51 -0.31
N GLY A 163 14.77 5.44 0.44
CA GLY A 163 15.34 6.76 0.72
C GLY A 163 15.09 7.81 -0.36
N ASP A 164 14.21 7.56 -1.34
CA ASP A 164 13.84 8.54 -2.36
C ASP A 164 12.61 9.35 -1.92
N ASP A 165 12.82 10.19 -0.90
CA ASP A 165 11.77 11.03 -0.31
C ASP A 165 11.14 11.98 -1.34
N LYS A 166 11.90 12.44 -2.33
CA LYS A 166 11.38 13.32 -3.37
C LYS A 166 10.34 12.61 -4.24
N GLN A 167 10.65 11.41 -4.72
CA GLN A 167 9.68 10.62 -5.49
C GLN A 167 8.53 10.14 -4.61
N ALA A 168 8.77 9.80 -3.34
CA ALA A 168 7.71 9.46 -2.40
C ALA A 168 6.69 10.60 -2.28
N LEU A 169 7.16 11.84 -2.07
CA LEU A 169 6.32 13.04 -1.98
C LEU A 169 5.46 13.22 -3.24
N GLU A 170 6.06 13.10 -4.43
CA GLU A 170 5.33 13.22 -5.70
C GLU A 170 4.23 12.16 -5.84
N VAL A 171 4.52 10.92 -5.49
CA VAL A 171 3.57 9.82 -5.59
C VAL A 171 2.43 9.96 -4.57
N TYR A 172 2.73 10.35 -3.33
CA TYR A 172 1.70 10.58 -2.33
C TYR A 172 0.80 11.78 -2.67
N ARG A 173 1.36 12.85 -3.25
CA ARG A 173 0.55 13.96 -3.78
C ARG A 173 -0.42 13.50 -4.87
N ARG A 174 0.00 12.56 -5.73
CA ARG A 174 -0.90 11.92 -6.71
C ARG A 174 -2.00 11.11 -6.03
N ALA A 175 -1.69 10.37 -4.96
CA ALA A 175 -2.69 9.64 -4.19
C ALA A 175 -3.73 10.60 -3.58
N LEU A 176 -3.28 11.71 -2.98
CA LEU A 176 -4.17 12.74 -2.42
C LEU A 176 -4.98 13.51 -3.47
N ALA A 177 -4.48 13.65 -4.70
CA ALA A 177 -5.26 14.23 -5.79
C ALA A 177 -6.46 13.37 -6.18
N VAL A 178 -6.39 12.06 -5.94
CA VAL A 178 -7.49 11.09 -6.13
C VAL A 178 -8.37 11.02 -4.89
N TYR A 179 -7.76 10.92 -3.71
CA TYR A 179 -8.43 10.73 -2.42
C TYR A 179 -7.84 11.71 -1.39
N PRO A 180 -8.39 12.95 -1.27
CA PRO A 180 -7.82 13.98 -0.39
C PRO A 180 -7.81 13.62 1.10
N ARG A 181 -8.74 12.76 1.55
CA ARG A 181 -8.86 12.28 2.93
C ARG A 181 -8.26 10.90 3.15
N LEU A 182 -7.30 10.50 2.31
CA LEU A 182 -6.65 9.20 2.43
C LEU A 182 -5.88 9.13 3.75
N GLN A 183 -6.32 8.23 4.62
CA GLN A 183 -5.85 8.13 6.00
C GLN A 183 -4.31 8.11 6.09
N ARG A 184 -3.71 8.92 6.99
CA ARG A 184 -2.28 9.07 7.26
C ARG A 184 -1.44 9.70 6.14
N ILE A 185 -1.90 9.70 4.90
CA ILE A 185 -1.11 10.24 3.77
C ILE A 185 -0.96 11.76 3.82
N PRO A 186 -1.96 12.58 4.25
CA PRO A 186 -1.77 14.01 4.42
C PRO A 186 -0.63 14.37 5.38
N GLU A 187 -0.54 13.64 6.50
CA GLU A 187 0.52 13.84 7.51
C GLU A 187 1.90 13.47 6.94
N ILE A 188 2.00 12.33 6.25
CA ILE A 188 3.24 11.90 5.60
C ILE A 188 3.69 12.92 4.54
N VAL A 189 2.76 13.44 3.74
CA VAL A 189 3.06 14.46 2.72
C VAL A 189 3.62 15.72 3.38
N LYS A 190 3.03 16.17 4.51
CA LYS A 190 3.53 17.33 5.24
C LYS A 190 4.95 17.11 5.77
N GLU A 191 5.22 15.96 6.38
CA GLU A 191 6.56 15.62 6.89
C GLU A 191 7.60 15.55 5.77
N LEU A 192 7.25 14.90 4.64
CA LEU A 192 8.14 14.80 3.49
C LEU A 192 8.36 16.16 2.81
N GLN A 193 7.34 17.02 2.76
CA GLN A 193 7.46 18.36 2.23
C GLN A 193 8.46 19.18 3.04
N ASP A 194 8.33 19.19 4.37
CA ASP A 194 9.28 19.86 5.27
C ASP A 194 10.72 19.36 5.08
N LYS A 195 10.88 18.07 4.81
CA LYS A 195 12.18 17.42 4.62
C LYS A 195 12.80 17.73 3.25
N VAL A 196 12.00 17.72 2.18
CA VAL A 196 12.48 17.79 0.78
C VAL A 196 12.53 19.23 0.28
N GLU A 197 11.54 20.06 0.63
CA GLU A 197 11.38 21.43 0.13
C GLU A 197 11.85 22.49 1.16
N GLY A 198 12.09 22.07 2.41
CA GLY A 198 12.43 22.95 3.52
C GLY A 198 11.18 23.51 4.22
N ARG A 199 11.35 23.98 5.47
CA ARG A 199 10.28 24.70 6.16
C ARG A 199 10.24 26.10 5.62
N ASP A 200 9.07 26.56 5.17
CA ASP A 200 8.83 27.98 4.96
C ASP A 200 9.03 28.70 6.31
N ILE A 201 10.08 29.53 6.40
CA ILE A 201 10.47 30.31 7.59
C ILE A 201 9.69 31.61 7.57
#